data_1b47caa63b15dfa98f00e5843acd953e
#
_entry.id   1b47caa63b15dfa98f00e5843acd953e
#
_cell.length_a   1.000
_cell.length_b   1.000
_cell.length_c   1.000
_cell.angle_alpha   90.00
_cell.angle_beta   90.00
_cell.angle_gamma   90.00
#
_symmetry.space_group_name_H-M   'P 1'
#
loop_
_entity.id
_entity.type
_entity.pdbx_description
1 polymer ?
#
loop_
_entity_poly.entity_id
_entity_poly.type
_entity_poly.pdbx_seq_one_letter_code
_entity_poly.pdbx_strand_id
1 'polypeptide(L)'
;MQFFDSDGVRIVFLDEGSGDPILLIHGFASSIKDNWIDPGWVSFLTGNGFRVVAIDNRGHGESDKPHEVSAYGAPLMAEDARRLLDHLGIARADVMGYSMGARITAFLALAHPARVRSAVFGGLGGNMVRPMAGTGPIAHALEARSIDDVVNPTARTFRAFAEKTGSDLKALAACIRSSRDPLTPELVARIACPVLVVTGGEDVIGGRAEELAALIPGAKALTIPRRDHMRTVGDQAYKKGVLEFLRQRP
;
A
#
# COMPACT_ATOMS: atom_id res chain seq x y z
N MET A 1 16.13 -6.74 8.98
CA MET A 1 15.28 -5.54 9.11
C MET A 1 16.00 -4.48 9.92
N GLN A 2 15.81 -3.21 9.59
CA GLN A 2 16.31 -2.03 10.28
C GLN A 2 15.14 -1.23 10.83
N PHE A 3 15.39 -0.19 11.60
CA PHE A 3 14.33 0.70 12.09
C PHE A 3 14.81 2.14 12.18
N PHE A 4 13.86 3.07 12.16
CA PHE A 4 14.08 4.49 12.43
C PHE A 4 12.92 5.04 13.28
N ASP A 5 13.15 6.19 13.90
CA ASP A 5 12.10 6.93 14.61
C ASP A 5 11.35 7.84 13.64
N SER A 6 10.03 7.69 13.57
CA SER A 6 9.14 8.54 12.80
C SER A 6 8.20 9.28 13.74
N ASP A 7 8.69 10.38 14.32
CA ASP A 7 7.92 11.24 15.22
C ASP A 7 7.38 10.47 16.45
N GLY A 8 8.31 9.76 17.13
CA GLY A 8 8.04 8.97 18.32
C GLY A 8 7.45 7.58 18.04
N VAL A 9 7.33 7.17 16.77
CA VAL A 9 6.90 5.83 16.39
C VAL A 9 8.08 5.09 15.76
N ARG A 10 8.47 3.95 16.33
CA ARG A 10 9.50 3.09 15.77
C ARG A 10 8.93 2.40 14.52
N ILE A 11 9.49 2.72 13.37
CA ILE A 11 9.13 2.15 12.08
C ILE A 11 10.23 1.21 11.60
N VAL A 12 9.85 -0.01 11.22
CA VAL A 12 10.75 -1.03 10.68
C VAL A 12 10.77 -0.95 9.16
N PHE A 13 11.93 -1.16 8.58
CA PHE A 13 12.11 -1.17 7.13
C PHE A 13 13.15 -2.20 6.69
N LEU A 14 13.08 -2.52 5.39
CA LEU A 14 14.07 -3.30 4.66
C LEU A 14 14.74 -2.38 3.65
N ASP A 15 16.05 -2.54 3.45
CA ASP A 15 16.84 -1.84 2.43
C ASP A 15 17.80 -2.83 1.80
N GLU A 16 17.55 -3.23 0.56
CA GLU A 16 18.30 -4.26 -0.15
C GLU A 16 18.56 -3.91 -1.61
N GLY A 17 19.68 -4.41 -2.14
CA GLY A 17 20.08 -4.18 -3.52
C GLY A 17 20.79 -2.84 -3.72
N SER A 18 20.93 -2.46 -4.98
CA SER A 18 21.61 -1.21 -5.41
C SER A 18 20.99 -0.70 -6.70
N GLY A 19 21.26 0.56 -7.05
CA GLY A 19 20.70 1.22 -8.22
C GLY A 19 19.57 2.19 -7.88
N ASP A 20 18.64 2.37 -8.80
CA ASP A 20 17.52 3.29 -8.61
C ASP A 20 16.62 2.85 -7.45
N PRO A 21 16.31 3.73 -6.47
CA PRO A 21 15.50 3.36 -5.34
C PRO A 21 14.02 3.23 -5.70
N ILE A 22 13.41 2.15 -5.20
CA ILE A 22 11.97 1.93 -5.19
C ILE A 22 11.49 1.68 -3.76
N LEU A 23 10.53 2.50 -3.30
CA LEU A 23 9.87 2.36 -2.00
C LEU A 23 8.60 1.51 -2.14
N LEU A 24 8.48 0.46 -1.33
CA LEU A 24 7.35 -0.46 -1.30
C LEU A 24 6.51 -0.25 -0.04
N ILE A 25 5.21 0.00 -0.19
CA ILE A 25 4.26 0.28 0.90
C ILE A 25 3.14 -0.77 0.86
N HIS A 26 3.08 -1.64 1.87
CA HIS A 26 2.15 -2.78 1.91
C HIS A 26 0.70 -2.39 2.22
N GLY A 27 -0.22 -3.33 2.04
CA GLY A 27 -1.65 -3.20 2.30
C GLY A 27 -2.03 -3.37 3.78
N PHE A 28 -3.31 -3.15 4.07
CA PHE A 28 -3.88 -3.34 5.41
C PHE A 28 -3.75 -4.80 5.89
N ALA A 29 -3.45 -4.98 7.19
CA ALA A 29 -3.22 -6.26 7.86
C ALA A 29 -2.06 -7.10 7.27
N SER A 30 -1.21 -6.51 6.46
CA SER A 30 -0.04 -7.12 5.83
C SER A 30 1.27 -6.61 6.44
N SER A 31 2.40 -6.98 5.84
CA SER A 31 3.74 -6.58 6.27
C SER A 31 4.70 -6.57 5.09
N ILE A 32 5.95 -6.14 5.31
CA ILE A 32 7.05 -6.32 4.35
C ILE A 32 7.15 -7.79 3.93
N LYS A 33 7.05 -8.69 4.89
CA LYS A 33 7.16 -10.13 4.64
C LYS A 33 6.03 -10.62 3.73
N ASP A 34 4.78 -10.37 4.13
CA ASP A 34 3.61 -10.95 3.46
C ASP A 34 3.33 -10.32 2.09
N ASN A 35 3.62 -9.02 1.93
CA ASN A 35 3.32 -8.30 0.70
C ASN A 35 4.48 -8.31 -0.31
N TRP A 36 5.75 -8.37 0.16
CA TRP A 36 6.89 -8.11 -0.69
C TRP A 36 7.93 -9.22 -0.72
N ILE A 37 8.25 -9.87 0.42
CA ILE A 37 9.24 -10.94 0.47
C ILE A 37 8.64 -12.26 -0.03
N ASP A 38 7.58 -12.74 0.61
CA ASP A 38 6.97 -14.03 0.28
C ASP A 38 6.45 -14.12 -1.16
N PRO A 39 5.80 -13.06 -1.71
CA PRO A 39 5.46 -13.04 -3.13
C PRO A 39 6.66 -12.87 -4.08
N GLY A 40 7.88 -12.65 -3.55
CA GLY A 40 9.12 -12.54 -4.30
C GLY A 40 9.32 -11.21 -5.03
N TRP A 41 8.74 -10.10 -4.55
CA TRP A 41 8.97 -8.78 -5.12
C TRP A 41 10.37 -8.24 -4.84
N VAL A 42 10.87 -8.43 -3.61
CA VAL A 42 12.21 -7.95 -3.23
C VAL A 42 13.25 -8.59 -4.13
N SER A 43 13.29 -9.93 -4.23
CA SER A 43 14.24 -10.63 -5.09
C SER A 43 14.07 -10.32 -6.58
N PHE A 44 12.83 -10.12 -7.04
CA PHE A 44 12.55 -9.76 -8.43
C PHE A 44 13.11 -8.38 -8.78
N LEU A 45 12.87 -7.36 -7.95
CA LEU A 45 13.32 -6.00 -8.20
C LEU A 45 14.83 -5.85 -8.01
N THR A 46 15.41 -6.42 -6.96
CA THR A 46 16.88 -6.39 -6.75
C THR A 46 17.63 -7.12 -7.87
N GLY A 47 17.10 -8.27 -8.32
CA GLY A 47 17.63 -8.99 -9.47
C GLY A 47 17.50 -8.23 -10.81
N ASN A 48 16.69 -7.19 -10.88
CA ASN A 48 16.55 -6.28 -12.01
C ASN A 48 17.26 -4.94 -11.84
N GLY A 49 18.13 -4.81 -10.82
CA GLY A 49 19.01 -3.64 -10.62
C GLY A 49 18.36 -2.48 -9.89
N PHE A 50 17.36 -2.73 -9.05
CA PHE A 50 16.77 -1.71 -8.16
C PHE A 50 17.29 -1.83 -6.73
N ARG A 51 17.44 -0.70 -6.04
CA ARG A 51 17.52 -0.64 -4.58
C ARG A 51 16.11 -0.67 -4.03
N VAL A 52 15.76 -1.73 -3.34
CA VAL A 52 14.42 -1.93 -2.77
C VAL A 52 14.42 -1.46 -1.32
N VAL A 53 13.60 -0.46 -1.03
CA VAL A 53 13.26 -0.02 0.31
C VAL A 53 11.81 -0.42 0.57
N ALA A 54 11.54 -1.14 1.65
CA ALA A 54 10.17 -1.52 2.02
C ALA A 54 9.91 -1.14 3.48
N ILE A 55 8.72 -0.64 3.77
CA ILE A 55 8.33 -0.16 5.10
C ILE A 55 7.24 -1.07 5.70
N ASP A 56 7.38 -1.45 6.97
CA ASP A 56 6.24 -1.89 7.77
C ASP A 56 5.50 -0.65 8.28
N ASN A 57 4.29 -0.44 7.81
CA ASN A 57 3.49 0.69 8.23
C ASN A 57 3.26 0.64 9.76
N ARG A 58 3.11 1.81 10.42
CA ARG A 58 2.68 1.84 11.83
C ARG A 58 1.47 0.95 12.06
N GLY A 59 1.42 0.23 13.17
CA GLY A 59 0.36 -0.73 13.47
C GLY A 59 0.50 -2.09 12.79
N HIS A 60 1.53 -2.30 11.95
CA HIS A 60 1.70 -3.51 11.14
C HIS A 60 3.13 -4.09 11.28
N GLY A 61 3.27 -5.35 10.88
CA GLY A 61 4.56 -6.03 10.83
C GLY A 61 5.34 -5.94 12.14
N GLU A 62 6.59 -5.49 12.07
CA GLU A 62 7.45 -5.31 13.22
C GLU A 62 7.55 -3.86 13.72
N SER A 63 6.83 -2.92 13.10
CA SER A 63 6.70 -1.54 13.56
C SER A 63 5.85 -1.42 14.82
N ASP A 64 5.98 -0.29 15.54
CA ASP A 64 5.14 0.01 16.71
C ASP A 64 3.65 -0.03 16.39
N LYS A 65 2.87 -0.41 17.38
CA LYS A 65 1.43 -0.70 17.26
C LYS A 65 0.59 0.17 18.21
N PRO A 66 0.52 1.50 17.98
CA PRO A 66 -0.35 2.35 18.76
C PRO A 66 -1.81 1.88 18.64
N HIS A 67 -2.58 1.98 19.71
CA HIS A 67 -3.98 1.59 19.73
C HIS A 67 -4.95 2.79 19.59
N GLU A 68 -4.44 4.01 19.54
CA GLU A 68 -5.19 5.23 19.37
C GLU A 68 -5.53 5.45 17.88
N VAL A 69 -6.80 5.73 17.60
CA VAL A 69 -7.26 6.00 16.23
C VAL A 69 -6.53 7.20 15.61
N SER A 70 -6.22 8.21 16.42
CA SER A 70 -5.50 9.43 16.00
C SER A 70 -4.05 9.17 15.56
N ALA A 71 -3.48 8.02 15.91
CA ALA A 71 -2.13 7.62 15.47
C ALA A 71 -2.08 7.13 14.02
N TYR A 72 -3.22 7.08 13.32
CA TYR A 72 -3.34 6.55 11.97
C TYR A 72 -3.96 7.55 11.00
N GLY A 73 -3.91 7.23 9.74
CA GLY A 73 -4.42 8.01 8.62
C GLY A 73 -3.45 7.95 7.44
N ALA A 74 -3.97 7.88 6.21
CA ALA A 74 -3.10 7.75 5.04
C ALA A 74 -2.15 8.96 4.85
N PRO A 75 -2.55 10.21 5.13
CA PRO A 75 -1.62 11.35 5.11
C PRO A 75 -0.48 11.20 6.13
N LEU A 76 -0.78 10.78 7.36
CA LEU A 76 0.23 10.59 8.41
C LEU A 76 1.21 9.45 8.05
N MET A 77 0.69 8.34 7.50
CA MET A 77 1.52 7.22 7.04
C MET A 77 2.33 7.57 5.79
N ALA A 78 1.88 8.51 4.97
CA ALA A 78 2.68 9.08 3.89
C ALA A 78 3.88 9.90 4.43
N GLU A 79 3.72 10.59 5.57
CA GLU A 79 4.83 11.24 6.24
C GLU A 79 5.86 10.24 6.80
N ASP A 80 5.43 9.07 7.29
CA ASP A 80 6.38 8.00 7.66
C ASP A 80 7.23 7.57 6.46
N ALA A 81 6.59 7.37 5.31
CA ALA A 81 7.26 7.01 4.07
C ALA A 81 8.25 8.12 3.61
N ARG A 82 7.85 9.39 3.71
CA ARG A 82 8.74 10.52 3.41
C ARG A 82 9.94 10.57 4.36
N ARG A 83 9.70 10.43 5.68
CA ARG A 83 10.76 10.44 6.70
C ARG A 83 11.74 9.27 6.52
N LEU A 84 11.25 8.10 6.06
CA LEU A 84 12.14 6.99 5.71
C LEU A 84 13.06 7.36 4.56
N LEU A 85 12.56 8.02 3.51
CA LEU A 85 13.41 8.51 2.42
C LEU A 85 14.45 9.52 2.93
N ASP A 86 14.10 10.40 3.87
CA ASP A 86 15.03 11.35 4.49
C ASP A 86 16.10 10.62 5.32
N HIS A 87 15.67 9.66 6.14
CA HIS A 87 16.57 8.83 6.96
C HIS A 87 17.64 8.11 6.13
N LEU A 88 17.25 7.66 4.93
CA LEU A 88 18.15 6.96 4.00
C LEU A 88 18.90 7.88 3.05
N GLY A 89 18.73 9.21 3.13
CA GLY A 89 19.33 10.17 2.21
C GLY A 89 18.84 10.04 0.76
N ILE A 90 17.65 9.46 0.55
CA ILE A 90 17.08 9.26 -0.78
C ILE A 90 16.27 10.51 -1.16
N ALA A 91 16.79 11.32 -2.10
CA ALA A 91 16.13 12.54 -2.52
C ALA A 91 14.81 12.25 -3.28
N ARG A 92 14.77 11.20 -4.10
CA ARG A 92 13.63 10.85 -4.96
C ARG A 92 13.62 9.35 -5.23
N ALA A 93 12.44 8.72 -5.18
CA ALA A 93 12.27 7.28 -5.43
C ALA A 93 11.07 7.00 -6.35
N ASP A 94 11.06 5.85 -6.99
CA ASP A 94 9.81 5.23 -7.44
C ASP A 94 9.05 4.73 -6.23
N VAL A 95 7.72 4.81 -6.22
CA VAL A 95 6.92 4.37 -5.06
C VAL A 95 5.84 3.42 -5.52
N MET A 96 5.82 2.23 -4.95
CA MET A 96 4.79 1.23 -5.23
C MET A 96 4.03 0.89 -3.96
N GLY A 97 2.74 1.15 -3.96
CA GLY A 97 1.85 0.77 -2.88
C GLY A 97 0.84 -0.28 -3.29
N TYR A 98 0.44 -1.14 -2.35
CA TYR A 98 -0.63 -2.11 -2.56
C TYR A 98 -1.83 -1.83 -1.67
N SER A 99 -3.05 -1.74 -2.22
CA SER A 99 -4.30 -1.52 -1.48
C SER A 99 -4.22 -0.26 -0.59
N MET A 100 -4.23 -0.37 0.74
CA MET A 100 -3.98 0.75 1.65
C MET A 100 -2.67 1.47 1.30
N GLY A 101 -1.61 0.72 0.97
CA GLY A 101 -0.32 1.28 0.54
C GLY A 101 -0.43 2.12 -0.74
N ALA A 102 -1.31 1.76 -1.68
CA ALA A 102 -1.56 2.58 -2.87
C ALA A 102 -2.20 3.93 -2.50
N ARG A 103 -3.11 3.94 -1.53
CA ARG A 103 -3.68 5.20 -0.99
C ARG A 103 -2.62 6.06 -0.31
N ILE A 104 -1.75 5.45 0.50
CA ILE A 104 -0.62 6.14 1.13
C ILE A 104 0.31 6.73 0.06
N THR A 105 0.61 5.97 -0.99
CA THR A 105 1.41 6.42 -2.13
C THR A 105 0.79 7.63 -2.84
N ALA A 106 -0.53 7.64 -3.01
CA ALA A 106 -1.22 8.78 -3.61
C ALA A 106 -1.09 10.06 -2.75
N PHE A 107 -1.24 9.96 -1.43
CA PHE A 107 -1.01 11.09 -0.52
C PHE A 107 0.45 11.56 -0.55
N LEU A 108 1.42 10.63 -0.58
CA LEU A 108 2.83 10.97 -0.71
C LEU A 108 3.11 11.74 -2.01
N ALA A 109 2.56 11.27 -3.14
CA ALA A 109 2.74 11.92 -4.43
C ALA A 109 2.08 13.31 -4.50
N LEU A 110 0.96 13.51 -3.79
CA LEU A 110 0.27 14.80 -3.72
C LEU A 110 0.96 15.79 -2.80
N ALA A 111 1.38 15.34 -1.61
CA ALA A 111 2.01 16.21 -0.61
C ALA A 111 3.49 16.50 -0.93
N HIS A 112 4.19 15.56 -1.51
CA HIS A 112 5.64 15.62 -1.75
C HIS A 112 5.99 15.21 -3.19
N PRO A 113 5.49 15.93 -4.24
CA PRO A 113 5.67 15.52 -5.64
C PRO A 113 7.15 15.42 -6.05
N ALA A 114 8.02 16.23 -5.46
CA ALA A 114 9.46 16.18 -5.73
C ALA A 114 10.13 14.89 -5.24
N ARG A 115 9.52 14.16 -4.31
CA ARG A 115 10.05 12.93 -3.72
C ARG A 115 9.64 11.67 -4.50
N VAL A 116 8.61 11.75 -5.36
CA VAL A 116 8.06 10.63 -6.11
C VAL A 116 8.42 10.75 -7.58
N ARG A 117 9.26 9.84 -8.08
CA ARG A 117 9.67 9.79 -9.50
C ARG A 117 8.57 9.20 -10.36
N SER A 118 8.02 8.09 -9.92
CA SER A 118 6.83 7.45 -10.50
C SER A 118 6.04 6.74 -9.41
N ALA A 119 4.76 6.47 -9.63
CA ALA A 119 3.90 5.78 -8.68
C ALA A 119 3.25 4.54 -9.30
N VAL A 120 3.18 3.45 -8.54
CA VAL A 120 2.42 2.25 -8.87
C VAL A 120 1.32 2.06 -7.84
N PHE A 121 0.06 2.12 -8.26
CA PHE A 121 -1.11 1.87 -7.44
C PHE A 121 -1.59 0.44 -7.70
N GLY A 122 -1.15 -0.50 -6.86
CA GLY A 122 -1.53 -1.90 -6.92
C GLY A 122 -2.75 -2.21 -6.06
N GLY A 123 -3.68 -3.02 -6.56
CA GLY A 123 -4.87 -3.45 -5.81
C GLY A 123 -5.82 -2.32 -5.41
N LEU A 124 -5.72 -1.14 -6.04
CA LEU A 124 -6.63 -0.04 -5.78
C LEU A 124 -6.82 0.80 -7.05
N GLY A 125 -7.93 0.59 -7.71
CA GLY A 125 -8.38 1.28 -8.92
C GLY A 125 -9.49 2.28 -8.62
N GLY A 126 -10.61 2.23 -9.32
CA GLY A 126 -11.72 3.19 -9.19
C GLY A 126 -12.26 3.37 -7.77
N ASN A 127 -12.12 2.38 -6.91
CA ASN A 127 -12.52 2.49 -5.51
C ASN A 127 -11.61 3.42 -4.67
N MET A 128 -10.46 3.87 -5.19
CA MET A 128 -9.63 4.88 -4.53
C MET A 128 -10.38 6.20 -4.29
N VAL A 129 -11.21 6.61 -5.23
CA VAL A 129 -11.95 7.88 -5.19
C VAL A 129 -13.41 7.72 -4.76
N ARG A 130 -13.83 6.50 -4.41
CA ARG A 130 -15.17 6.24 -3.89
C ARG A 130 -15.20 6.30 -2.36
N PRO A 131 -16.35 6.68 -1.75
CA PRO A 131 -16.49 6.58 -0.30
C PRO A 131 -16.24 5.14 0.16
N MET A 132 -15.41 4.98 1.20
CA MET A 132 -15.13 3.66 1.75
C MET A 132 -16.28 3.20 2.64
N ALA A 133 -17.20 2.42 2.06
CA ALA A 133 -18.20 1.68 2.82
C ALA A 133 -17.53 0.45 3.50
N GLY A 134 -18.00 0.06 4.67
CA GLY A 134 -17.65 -1.22 5.29
C GLY A 134 -16.47 -1.23 6.25
N THR A 135 -15.87 -0.09 6.60
CA THR A 135 -14.78 -0.06 7.59
C THR A 135 -15.25 -0.38 9.01
N GLY A 136 -16.44 0.02 9.40
CA GLY A 136 -17.05 -0.33 10.69
C GLY A 136 -17.18 -1.84 10.92
N PRO A 137 -17.79 -2.60 10.00
CA PRO A 137 -17.83 -4.06 10.09
C PRO A 137 -16.46 -4.72 10.20
N ILE A 138 -15.42 -4.23 9.50
CA ILE A 138 -14.06 -4.77 9.61
C ILE A 138 -13.48 -4.48 11.00
N ALA A 139 -13.65 -3.25 11.53
CA ALA A 139 -13.19 -2.90 12.86
C ALA A 139 -13.86 -3.77 13.94
N HIS A 140 -15.18 -3.95 13.86
CA HIS A 140 -15.92 -4.83 14.78
C HIS A 140 -15.44 -6.29 14.68
N ALA A 141 -15.15 -6.79 13.48
CA ALA A 141 -14.63 -8.14 13.28
C ALA A 141 -13.26 -8.32 13.95
N LEU A 142 -12.37 -7.30 13.86
CA LEU A 142 -11.06 -7.33 14.53
C LEU A 142 -11.16 -7.30 16.05
N GLU A 143 -12.21 -6.71 16.62
CA GLU A 143 -12.48 -6.62 18.06
C GLU A 143 -13.35 -7.76 18.60
N ALA A 144 -13.97 -8.55 17.74
CA ALA A 144 -14.79 -9.69 18.13
C ALA A 144 -13.97 -10.71 18.96
N ARG A 145 -14.60 -11.40 19.90
CA ARG A 145 -13.95 -12.42 20.74
C ARG A 145 -13.45 -13.60 19.91
N SER A 146 -14.22 -14.01 18.91
CA SER A 146 -13.90 -15.08 17.98
C SER A 146 -14.21 -14.68 16.54
N ILE A 147 -13.50 -15.24 15.59
CA ILE A 147 -13.84 -15.14 14.17
C ILE A 147 -15.21 -15.74 13.86
N ASP A 148 -15.68 -16.68 14.70
CA ASP A 148 -16.99 -17.33 14.52
C ASP A 148 -18.15 -16.37 14.81
N ASP A 149 -17.92 -15.31 15.59
CA ASP A 149 -18.89 -14.26 15.86
C ASP A 149 -19.03 -13.27 14.67
N VAL A 150 -18.18 -13.38 13.64
CA VAL A 150 -18.14 -12.45 12.50
C VAL A 150 -19.04 -12.93 11.38
N VAL A 151 -20.19 -12.27 11.21
CA VAL A 151 -21.20 -12.62 10.20
C VAL A 151 -20.87 -12.06 8.80
N ASN A 152 -20.29 -10.84 8.73
CA ASN A 152 -19.98 -10.19 7.45
C ASN A 152 -18.82 -10.92 6.73
N PRO A 153 -19.03 -11.46 5.51
CA PRO A 153 -18.01 -12.27 4.82
C PRO A 153 -16.70 -11.52 4.55
N THR A 154 -16.79 -10.26 4.10
CA THR A 154 -15.61 -9.43 3.84
C THR A 154 -14.84 -9.16 5.11
N ALA A 155 -15.52 -8.77 6.19
CA ALA A 155 -14.91 -8.53 7.48
C ALA A 155 -14.27 -9.81 8.06
N ARG A 156 -14.91 -10.97 7.88
CA ARG A 156 -14.37 -12.28 8.25
C ARG A 156 -13.07 -12.60 7.49
N THR A 157 -13.00 -12.27 6.20
CA THR A 157 -11.78 -12.44 5.39
C THR A 157 -10.63 -11.61 5.93
N PHE A 158 -10.86 -10.32 6.27
CA PHE A 158 -9.83 -9.47 6.87
C PHE A 158 -9.41 -9.95 8.26
N ARG A 159 -10.36 -10.42 9.09
CA ARG A 159 -10.03 -10.99 10.40
C ARG A 159 -9.19 -12.26 10.26
N ALA A 160 -9.56 -13.18 9.39
CA ALA A 160 -8.80 -14.41 9.14
C ALA A 160 -7.38 -14.09 8.64
N PHE A 161 -7.25 -13.11 7.76
CA PHE A 161 -5.95 -12.68 7.27
C PHE A 161 -5.09 -12.07 8.37
N ALA A 162 -5.66 -11.20 9.21
CA ALA A 162 -4.96 -10.60 10.35
C ALA A 162 -4.47 -11.65 11.37
N GLU A 163 -5.29 -12.66 11.66
CA GLU A 163 -4.89 -13.79 12.53
C GLU A 163 -3.77 -14.62 11.89
N LYS A 164 -3.88 -14.92 10.59
CA LYS A 164 -2.85 -15.66 9.86
C LYS A 164 -1.50 -14.96 9.85
N THR A 165 -1.49 -13.63 9.75
CA THR A 165 -0.26 -12.81 9.76
C THR A 165 0.25 -12.50 11.17
N GLY A 166 -0.45 -12.93 12.22
CA GLY A 166 -0.09 -12.64 13.61
C GLY A 166 -0.19 -11.15 13.97
N SER A 167 -1.03 -10.39 13.26
CA SER A 167 -1.19 -8.95 13.44
C SER A 167 -1.82 -8.59 14.79
N ASP A 168 -1.47 -7.41 15.33
CA ASP A 168 -2.15 -6.82 16.49
C ASP A 168 -3.56 -6.34 16.07
N LEU A 169 -4.57 -7.09 16.48
CA LEU A 169 -5.96 -6.84 16.10
C LEU A 169 -6.48 -5.48 16.59
N LYS A 170 -5.99 -4.98 17.76
CA LYS A 170 -6.39 -3.68 18.31
C LYS A 170 -5.78 -2.54 17.51
N ALA A 171 -4.50 -2.66 17.15
CA ALA A 171 -3.83 -1.70 16.27
C ALA A 171 -4.49 -1.63 14.90
N LEU A 172 -4.83 -2.79 14.32
CA LEU A 172 -5.56 -2.85 13.06
C LEU A 172 -6.97 -2.24 13.17
N ALA A 173 -7.69 -2.49 14.28
CA ALA A 173 -9.00 -1.87 14.50
C ALA A 173 -8.89 -0.34 14.60
N ALA A 174 -7.89 0.19 15.30
CA ALA A 174 -7.60 1.62 15.33
C ALA A 174 -7.26 2.17 13.95
N CYS A 175 -6.40 1.48 13.20
CA CYS A 175 -6.02 1.85 11.84
C CYS A 175 -7.23 1.89 10.89
N ILE A 176 -8.10 0.88 10.91
CA ILE A 176 -9.27 0.84 10.01
C ILE A 176 -10.33 1.88 10.37
N ARG A 177 -10.40 2.32 11.64
CA ARG A 177 -11.26 3.40 12.11
C ARG A 177 -10.70 4.80 11.88
N SER A 178 -9.41 4.93 11.60
CA SER A 178 -8.79 6.23 11.39
C SER A 178 -9.51 7.02 10.30
N SER A 179 -9.47 8.34 10.43
CA SER A 179 -10.00 9.22 9.40
C SER A 179 -9.40 8.84 8.05
N ARG A 180 -10.27 8.62 7.09
CA ARG A 180 -9.88 8.32 5.72
C ARG A 180 -10.18 9.55 4.90
N ASP A 181 -9.23 10.45 4.89
CA ASP A 181 -9.34 11.63 4.04
C ASP A 181 -9.70 11.20 2.63
N PRO A 182 -10.77 11.78 2.05
CA PRO A 182 -11.21 11.36 0.73
C PRO A 182 -10.17 11.76 -0.30
N LEU A 183 -9.84 10.82 -1.19
CA LEU A 183 -9.19 11.14 -2.46
C LEU A 183 -10.31 11.37 -3.47
N THR A 184 -10.47 12.60 -3.93
CA THR A 184 -11.48 12.95 -4.95
C THR A 184 -10.88 12.84 -6.36
N PRO A 185 -11.69 12.75 -7.43
CA PRO A 185 -11.20 12.81 -8.80
C PRO A 185 -10.30 14.03 -9.06
N GLU A 186 -10.64 15.20 -8.50
CA GLU A 186 -9.88 16.44 -8.65
C GLU A 186 -8.52 16.36 -7.94
N LEU A 187 -8.43 15.68 -6.80
CA LEU A 187 -7.17 15.48 -6.10
C LEU A 187 -6.25 14.54 -6.88
N VAL A 188 -6.74 13.38 -7.30
CA VAL A 188 -5.89 12.43 -8.03
C VAL A 188 -5.45 12.97 -9.39
N ALA A 189 -6.25 13.84 -10.04
CA ALA A 189 -5.87 14.54 -11.26
C ALA A 189 -4.66 15.48 -11.09
N ARG A 190 -4.30 15.84 -9.86
CA ARG A 190 -3.12 16.68 -9.55
C ARG A 190 -1.83 15.88 -9.39
N ILE A 191 -1.87 14.55 -9.42
CA ILE A 191 -0.67 13.72 -9.34
C ILE A 191 0.14 13.97 -10.62
N ALA A 192 1.36 14.50 -10.45
CA ALA A 192 2.19 14.99 -11.55
C ALA A 192 3.21 13.96 -12.05
N CYS A 193 3.50 12.90 -11.28
CA CYS A 193 4.44 11.86 -11.71
C CYS A 193 3.75 10.84 -12.63
N PRO A 194 4.53 10.09 -13.45
CA PRO A 194 4.00 8.93 -14.17
C PRO A 194 3.33 7.93 -13.23
N VAL A 195 2.16 7.41 -13.60
CA VAL A 195 1.38 6.47 -12.78
C VAL A 195 1.06 5.21 -13.57
N LEU A 196 1.22 4.06 -12.90
CA LEU A 196 0.66 2.78 -13.31
C LEU A 196 -0.38 2.31 -12.29
N VAL A 197 -1.60 2.08 -12.72
CA VAL A 197 -2.67 1.47 -11.89
C VAL A 197 -2.80 0.00 -12.24
N VAL A 198 -2.73 -0.88 -11.23
CA VAL A 198 -2.83 -2.34 -11.46
C VAL A 198 -3.87 -2.96 -10.54
N THR A 199 -4.86 -3.65 -11.10
CA THR A 199 -5.85 -4.41 -10.33
C THR A 199 -6.08 -5.79 -10.94
N GLY A 200 -6.61 -6.71 -10.15
CA GLY A 200 -7.13 -7.97 -10.67
C GLY A 200 -8.45 -7.76 -11.41
N GLY A 201 -8.72 -8.55 -12.44
CA GLY A 201 -9.98 -8.50 -13.19
C GLY A 201 -11.21 -8.90 -12.36
N GLU A 202 -10.98 -9.59 -11.23
CA GLU A 202 -12.01 -10.01 -10.26
C GLU A 202 -11.86 -9.29 -8.91
N ASP A 203 -11.08 -8.20 -8.86
CA ASP A 203 -10.84 -7.43 -7.65
C ASP A 203 -12.00 -6.48 -7.34
N VAL A 204 -12.96 -6.95 -6.55
CA VAL A 204 -14.10 -6.15 -6.09
C VAL A 204 -13.73 -5.11 -5.01
N ILE A 205 -12.58 -5.29 -4.34
CA ILE A 205 -12.09 -4.38 -3.28
C ILE A 205 -11.43 -3.15 -3.90
N GLY A 206 -10.57 -3.36 -4.89
CA GLY A 206 -9.84 -2.28 -5.56
C GLY A 206 -10.66 -1.56 -6.63
N GLY A 207 -11.59 -2.24 -7.25
CA GLY A 207 -12.28 -1.75 -8.45
C GLY A 207 -11.38 -1.79 -9.68
N ARG A 208 -11.85 -1.22 -10.79
CA ARG A 208 -11.17 -1.31 -12.08
C ARG A 208 -9.99 -0.34 -12.18
N ALA A 209 -8.87 -0.82 -12.73
CA ALA A 209 -7.68 -0.01 -12.94
C ALA A 209 -7.94 1.15 -13.91
N GLU A 210 -8.68 0.89 -14.99
CA GLU A 210 -8.98 1.85 -16.04
C GLU A 210 -9.79 3.05 -15.51
N GLU A 211 -10.67 2.84 -14.53
CA GLU A 211 -11.48 3.90 -13.93
C GLU A 211 -10.61 4.94 -13.22
N LEU A 212 -9.60 4.50 -12.45
CA LEU A 212 -8.69 5.41 -11.78
C LEU A 212 -7.68 6.03 -12.77
N ALA A 213 -7.14 5.24 -13.68
CA ALA A 213 -6.19 5.73 -14.66
C ALA A 213 -6.78 6.83 -15.55
N ALA A 214 -8.07 6.76 -15.88
CA ALA A 214 -8.77 7.79 -16.65
C ALA A 214 -8.86 9.15 -15.92
N LEU A 215 -8.71 9.17 -14.59
CA LEU A 215 -8.75 10.39 -13.77
C LEU A 215 -7.38 11.06 -13.61
N ILE A 216 -6.29 10.34 -13.90
CA ILE A 216 -4.92 10.83 -13.67
C ILE A 216 -4.24 11.07 -15.02
N PRO A 217 -3.81 12.30 -15.34
CA PRO A 217 -3.20 12.61 -16.63
C PRO A 217 -2.01 11.71 -16.95
N GLY A 218 -2.05 11.04 -18.10
CA GLY A 218 -0.96 10.18 -18.57
C GLY A 218 -0.80 8.84 -17.84
N ALA A 219 -1.69 8.51 -16.90
CA ALA A 219 -1.63 7.23 -16.21
C ALA A 219 -1.93 6.04 -17.14
N LYS A 220 -1.26 4.93 -16.85
CA LYS A 220 -1.48 3.65 -17.53
C LYS A 220 -2.29 2.71 -16.63
N ALA A 221 -3.09 1.85 -17.21
CA ALA A 221 -3.83 0.79 -16.52
C ALA A 221 -3.33 -0.58 -16.93
N LEU A 222 -3.30 -1.50 -15.97
CA LEU A 222 -3.00 -2.92 -16.19
C LEU A 222 -3.98 -3.77 -15.38
N THR A 223 -4.83 -4.52 -16.07
CA THR A 223 -5.74 -5.48 -15.43
C THR A 223 -5.19 -6.89 -15.53
N ILE A 224 -5.04 -7.58 -14.39
CA ILE A 224 -4.56 -8.96 -14.32
C ILE A 224 -5.74 -9.92 -14.41
N PRO A 225 -5.92 -10.66 -15.52
CA PRO A 225 -7.10 -11.50 -15.73
C PRO A 225 -7.27 -12.57 -14.65
N ARG A 226 -8.51 -12.83 -14.23
CA ARG A 226 -8.87 -13.90 -13.29
C ARG A 226 -8.13 -13.85 -11.95
N ARG A 227 -7.77 -12.66 -11.49
CA ARG A 227 -7.17 -12.43 -10.17
C ARG A 227 -8.08 -11.56 -9.32
N ASP A 228 -8.27 -12.01 -8.09
CA ASP A 228 -8.88 -11.24 -7.01
C ASP A 228 -7.84 -10.33 -6.32
N HIS A 229 -8.29 -9.59 -5.32
CA HIS A 229 -7.46 -8.68 -4.54
C HIS A 229 -6.23 -9.35 -3.91
N MET A 230 -6.37 -10.54 -3.37
CA MET A 230 -5.29 -11.22 -2.64
C MET A 230 -4.28 -11.91 -3.58
N ARG A 231 -4.74 -12.40 -4.72
CA ARG A 231 -3.90 -13.15 -5.66
C ARG A 231 -3.15 -12.25 -6.64
N THR A 232 -3.59 -11.04 -6.84
CA THR A 232 -2.96 -10.08 -7.76
C THR A 232 -1.54 -9.75 -7.34
N VAL A 233 -1.28 -9.57 -6.04
CA VAL A 233 0.01 -9.07 -5.54
C VAL A 233 1.21 -9.95 -5.95
N GLY A 234 1.05 -11.26 -6.01
CA GLY A 234 2.12 -12.20 -6.37
C GLY A 234 2.18 -12.57 -7.85
N ASP A 235 1.28 -12.04 -8.69
CA ASP A 235 1.16 -12.47 -10.08
C ASP A 235 2.36 -12.05 -10.95
N GLN A 236 2.82 -12.96 -11.81
CA GLN A 236 3.96 -12.72 -12.69
C GLN A 236 3.68 -11.64 -13.75
N ALA A 237 2.43 -11.54 -14.22
CA ALA A 237 2.06 -10.50 -15.18
C ALA A 237 2.11 -9.12 -14.53
N TYR A 238 1.73 -9.02 -13.24
CA TYR A 238 1.88 -7.78 -12.47
C TYR A 238 3.36 -7.39 -12.35
N LYS A 239 4.24 -8.31 -11.95
CA LYS A 239 5.69 -8.06 -11.84
C LYS A 239 6.29 -7.58 -13.15
N LYS A 240 5.98 -8.26 -14.27
CA LYS A 240 6.45 -7.88 -15.60
C LYS A 240 5.95 -6.49 -16.02
N GLY A 241 4.66 -6.21 -15.81
CA GLY A 241 4.08 -4.92 -16.14
C GLY A 241 4.68 -3.76 -15.35
N VAL A 242 4.95 -3.97 -14.04
CA VAL A 242 5.65 -2.96 -13.22
C VAL A 242 7.07 -2.75 -13.71
N LEU A 243 7.82 -3.81 -14.00
CA LEU A 243 9.19 -3.69 -14.49
C LEU A 243 9.25 -2.95 -15.84
N GLU A 244 8.33 -3.24 -16.74
CA GLU A 244 8.22 -2.55 -18.02
C GLU A 244 7.92 -1.07 -17.83
N PHE A 245 6.97 -0.74 -16.95
CA PHE A 245 6.65 0.64 -16.61
C PHE A 245 7.86 1.38 -16.01
N LEU A 246 8.56 0.77 -15.06
CA LEU A 246 9.74 1.36 -14.43
C LEU A 246 10.89 1.61 -15.41
N ARG A 247 11.05 0.78 -16.43
CA ARG A 247 12.07 0.96 -17.49
C ARG A 247 11.72 2.04 -18.52
N GLN A 248 10.44 2.37 -18.65
CA GLN A 248 9.94 3.36 -19.62
C GLN A 248 9.72 4.75 -19.00
N ARG A 249 9.87 4.90 -17.67
CA ARG A 249 9.70 6.18 -17.01
C ARG A 249 10.81 7.18 -17.41
N PRO A 250 10.53 8.49 -17.44
CA PRO A 250 11.52 9.52 -17.73
C PRO A 250 12.59 9.65 -16.65
#